data_306495266564be20edd24d0d6eaf8dbd
#
_entry.id   306495266564be20edd24d0d6eaf8dbd
#
_cell.length_a   1.000
_cell.length_b   1.000
_cell.length_c   1.000
_cell.angle_alpha   90.00
_cell.angle_beta   90.00
_cell.angle_gamma   90.00
#
_symmetry.space_group_name_H-M   'P 1'
#
loop_
_entity.id
_entity.type
_entity.pdbx_description
1 polymer ?
#
loop_
_entity_poly.entity_id
_entity_poly.type
_entity_poly.pdbx_seq_one_letter_code
_entity_poly.pdbx_strand_id
1 'polypeptide(L)'
;MGEKSAQKKKHILDKARAVFSEKGYKNVTMKDIVDACDISRGGLYLYFSSTEELFLAVLDNEFDEDDEEAVAAALSGEASAGDMLALFLKEQKKGILRKKNNITIATYEYFFNHKVSSKDNPLKKQFNTAVTIVEKLVENGIENGEFYCENPLGFARNLMYVVEGLKIMSKTCSISEEAIDNELMYVLEGLVPEE
;
A
#
# COMPACT_ATOMS: atom_id res chain seq x y z
N MET A 1 -23.91 -6.42 20.01
CA MET A 1 -23.26 -5.08 20.06
C MET A 1 -22.10 -4.93 19.06
N GLY A 2 -21.56 -6.00 18.49
CA GLY A 2 -20.39 -5.97 17.62
C GLY A 2 -20.55 -5.31 16.24
N GLU A 3 -21.58 -5.71 15.48
CA GLU A 3 -21.67 -5.37 14.05
C GLU A 3 -21.92 -3.88 13.77
N LYS A 4 -22.82 -3.23 14.49
CA LYS A 4 -23.05 -1.77 14.37
C LYS A 4 -21.84 -0.95 14.80
N SER A 5 -21.05 -1.44 15.76
CA SER A 5 -19.81 -0.77 16.20
C SER A 5 -18.71 -0.92 15.16
N ALA A 6 -18.57 -2.08 14.54
CA ALA A 6 -17.61 -2.34 13.46
C ALA A 6 -17.93 -1.47 12.22
N GLN A 7 -19.18 -1.45 11.79
CA GLN A 7 -19.64 -0.59 10.68
C GLN A 7 -19.35 0.91 10.94
N LYS A 8 -19.57 1.36 12.19
CA LYS A 8 -19.28 2.74 12.56
C LYS A 8 -17.79 3.03 12.57
N LYS A 9 -16.96 2.09 13.06
CA LYS A 9 -15.49 2.21 13.02
C LYS A 9 -15.01 2.29 11.57
N LYS A 10 -15.48 1.40 10.68
CA LYS A 10 -15.15 1.43 9.24
C LYS A 10 -15.53 2.77 8.62
N HIS A 11 -16.74 3.26 8.85
CA HIS A 11 -17.18 4.59 8.37
C HIS A 11 -16.25 5.72 8.82
N ILE A 12 -15.80 5.72 10.09
CA ILE A 12 -14.83 6.70 10.59
C ILE A 12 -13.50 6.60 9.85
N LEU A 13 -12.98 5.39 9.64
CA LEU A 13 -11.72 5.16 8.94
C LEU A 13 -11.80 5.65 7.47
N ASP A 14 -12.88 5.34 6.75
CA ASP A 14 -13.08 5.77 5.37
C ASP A 14 -13.12 7.30 5.25
N LYS A 15 -13.84 7.97 6.16
CA LYS A 15 -13.90 9.44 6.19
C LYS A 15 -12.56 10.06 6.58
N ALA A 16 -11.90 9.51 7.59
CA ALA A 16 -10.59 9.96 8.02
C ALA A 16 -9.56 9.85 6.90
N ARG A 17 -9.56 8.74 6.15
CA ARG A 17 -8.73 8.55 4.97
C ARG A 17 -8.90 9.68 3.95
N ALA A 18 -10.13 10.04 3.62
CA ALA A 18 -10.40 11.14 2.70
C ALA A 18 -9.84 12.46 3.21
N VAL A 19 -10.02 12.76 4.51
CA VAL A 19 -9.50 13.98 5.15
C VAL A 19 -7.97 14.02 5.16
N PHE A 20 -7.31 12.90 5.49
CA PHE A 20 -5.85 12.80 5.44
C PHE A 20 -5.30 12.91 4.01
N SER A 21 -6.01 12.34 3.04
CA SER A 21 -5.65 12.46 1.62
C SER A 21 -5.69 13.91 1.13
N GLU A 22 -6.63 14.70 1.61
CA GLU A 22 -6.82 16.09 1.18
C GLU A 22 -5.89 17.06 1.90
N LYS A 23 -5.72 16.89 3.23
CA LYS A 23 -5.03 17.86 4.09
C LYS A 23 -3.58 17.48 4.44
N GLY A 24 -3.16 16.24 4.17
CA GLY A 24 -1.94 15.67 4.74
C GLY A 24 -2.12 15.32 6.21
N TYR A 25 -1.09 14.72 6.84
CA TYR A 25 -1.16 14.33 8.25
C TYR A 25 -1.12 15.54 9.20
N LYS A 26 -0.20 16.49 8.96
CA LYS A 26 0.09 17.59 9.88
C LYS A 26 -1.07 18.57 10.08
N ASN A 27 -1.92 18.71 9.07
CA ASN A 27 -2.99 19.70 9.08
C ASN A 27 -4.34 19.13 9.52
N VAL A 28 -4.41 17.83 9.86
CA VAL A 28 -5.65 17.19 10.30
C VAL A 28 -5.80 17.26 11.81
N THR A 29 -6.99 17.67 12.24
CA THR A 29 -7.41 17.69 13.65
C THR A 29 -8.57 16.72 13.88
N MET A 30 -8.78 16.32 15.14
CA MET A 30 -9.96 15.50 15.52
C MET A 30 -11.28 16.20 15.18
N LYS A 31 -11.30 17.54 15.11
CA LYS A 31 -12.48 18.30 14.70
C LYS A 31 -12.79 18.09 13.23
N ASP A 32 -11.78 18.10 12.35
CA ASP A 32 -11.97 17.85 10.92
C ASP A 32 -12.62 16.47 10.68
N ILE A 33 -12.24 15.48 11.48
CA ILE A 33 -12.80 14.13 11.40
C ILE A 33 -14.25 14.09 11.91
N VAL A 34 -14.53 14.76 13.03
CA VAL A 34 -15.90 14.91 13.57
C VAL A 34 -16.82 15.51 12.51
N ASP A 35 -16.39 16.60 11.88
CA ASP A 35 -17.15 17.29 10.86
C ASP A 35 -17.34 16.43 9.61
N ALA A 36 -16.31 15.71 9.16
CA ALA A 36 -16.38 14.82 8.00
C ALA A 36 -17.24 13.56 8.21
N CYS A 37 -17.32 13.05 9.44
CA CYS A 37 -18.11 11.87 9.79
C CYS A 37 -19.56 12.21 10.16
N ASP A 38 -19.90 13.48 10.36
CA ASP A 38 -21.20 13.94 10.89
C ASP A 38 -21.57 13.22 12.21
N ILE A 39 -20.61 13.15 13.15
CA ILE A 39 -20.80 12.54 14.47
C ILE A 39 -20.47 13.53 15.59
N SER A 40 -20.95 13.25 16.79
CA SER A 40 -20.54 14.04 17.97
C SER A 40 -19.08 13.80 18.32
N ARG A 41 -18.42 14.80 18.92
CA ARG A 41 -17.05 14.69 19.43
C ARG A 41 -16.89 13.47 20.36
N GLY A 42 -17.81 13.28 21.31
CA GLY A 42 -17.80 12.11 22.18
C GLY A 42 -17.94 10.78 21.40
N GLY A 43 -18.71 10.80 20.31
CA GLY A 43 -18.87 9.62 19.43
C GLY A 43 -17.57 9.22 18.74
N LEU A 44 -16.70 10.16 18.35
CA LEU A 44 -15.38 9.86 17.79
C LEU A 44 -14.42 9.36 18.88
N TYR A 45 -14.38 10.03 20.03
CA TYR A 45 -13.47 9.67 21.12
C TYR A 45 -13.77 8.31 21.79
N LEU A 46 -14.93 7.70 21.50
CA LEU A 46 -15.20 6.30 21.88
C LEU A 46 -14.36 5.29 21.07
N TYR A 47 -13.87 5.68 19.90
CA TYR A 47 -13.12 4.82 19.00
C TYR A 47 -11.64 5.17 18.93
N PHE A 48 -11.30 6.47 18.95
CA PHE A 48 -9.93 6.95 18.76
C PHE A 48 -9.66 8.12 19.70
N SER A 49 -8.58 8.02 20.45
CA SER A 49 -8.19 9.03 21.45
C SER A 49 -7.42 10.20 20.85
N SER A 50 -6.80 10.02 19.68
CA SER A 50 -5.96 11.01 19.02
C SER A 50 -5.99 10.88 17.48
N THR A 51 -5.54 11.95 16.81
CA THR A 51 -5.33 11.95 15.36
C THR A 51 -4.29 10.91 14.94
N GLU A 52 -3.26 10.71 15.79
CA GLU A 52 -2.22 9.71 15.53
C GLU A 52 -2.77 8.28 15.57
N GLU A 53 -3.50 7.92 16.62
CA GLU A 53 -4.14 6.61 16.74
C GLU A 53 -5.08 6.34 15.56
N LEU A 54 -5.87 7.33 15.17
CA LEU A 54 -6.75 7.24 14.02
C LEU A 54 -5.98 7.07 12.71
N PHE A 55 -4.89 7.82 12.52
CA PHE A 55 -4.07 7.71 11.31
C PHE A 55 -3.41 6.35 11.17
N LEU A 56 -2.83 5.83 12.26
CA LEU A 56 -2.25 4.49 12.26
C LEU A 56 -3.31 3.41 11.97
N ALA A 57 -4.53 3.56 12.51
CA ALA A 57 -5.62 2.65 12.20
C ALA A 57 -6.11 2.75 10.75
N VAL A 58 -6.03 3.95 10.13
CA VAL A 58 -6.28 4.10 8.68
C VAL A 58 -5.23 3.35 7.87
N LEU A 59 -3.95 3.45 8.25
CA LEU A 59 -2.88 2.72 7.58
C LEU A 59 -3.06 1.20 7.71
N ASP A 60 -3.32 0.71 8.92
CA ASP A 60 -3.53 -0.73 9.15
C ASP A 60 -4.71 -1.26 8.31
N ASN A 61 -5.81 -0.52 8.24
CA ASN A 61 -6.99 -0.95 7.46
C ASN A 61 -6.74 -0.98 5.93
N GLU A 62 -5.76 -0.23 5.41
CA GLU A 62 -5.39 -0.32 3.99
C GLU A 62 -4.59 -1.58 3.68
N PHE A 63 -3.89 -2.11 4.68
CA PHE A 63 -2.95 -3.21 4.51
C PHE A 63 -3.58 -4.59 4.71
N ASP A 64 -4.69 -4.69 5.46
CA ASP A 64 -5.31 -5.96 5.81
C ASP A 64 -6.26 -6.49 4.72
N GLU A 65 -6.99 -5.63 4.01
CA GLU A 65 -8.05 -6.06 3.07
C GLU A 65 -7.50 -6.52 1.69
N ASP A 66 -6.41 -5.89 1.19
CA ASP A 66 -5.84 -6.20 -0.13
C ASP A 66 -4.71 -7.25 -0.07
N ASP A 67 -4.03 -7.40 1.07
CA ASP A 67 -2.83 -8.22 1.18
C ASP A 67 -3.12 -9.72 1.34
N GLU A 68 -4.14 -10.11 2.10
CA GLU A 68 -4.47 -11.53 2.31
C GLU A 68 -4.96 -12.21 1.03
N GLU A 69 -5.79 -11.53 0.24
CA GLU A 69 -6.32 -12.05 -1.03
C GLU A 69 -5.22 -12.12 -2.09
N ALA A 70 -4.35 -11.11 -2.18
CA ALA A 70 -3.22 -11.10 -3.09
C ALA A 70 -2.18 -12.21 -2.76
N VAL A 71 -1.89 -12.42 -1.46
CA VAL A 71 -1.01 -13.52 -1.02
C VAL A 71 -1.64 -14.87 -1.35
N ALA A 72 -2.93 -15.06 -1.08
CA ALA A 72 -3.64 -16.30 -1.36
C ALA A 72 -3.65 -16.61 -2.88
N ALA A 73 -3.91 -15.59 -3.72
CA ALA A 73 -3.90 -15.72 -5.17
C ALA A 73 -2.49 -16.06 -5.71
N ALA A 74 -1.46 -15.40 -5.20
CA ALA A 74 -0.05 -15.69 -5.57
C ALA A 74 0.39 -17.12 -5.19
N LEU A 75 -0.23 -17.69 -4.15
CA LEU A 75 0.08 -19.05 -3.65
C LEU A 75 -0.79 -20.15 -4.29
N SER A 76 -1.90 -19.81 -4.95
CA SER A 76 -2.84 -20.82 -5.50
C SER A 76 -2.28 -21.59 -6.67
N GLY A 77 -1.31 -21.05 -7.43
CA GLY A 77 -0.69 -21.68 -8.58
C GLY A 77 -1.66 -21.94 -9.77
N GLU A 78 -2.88 -21.40 -9.74
CA GLU A 78 -3.90 -21.59 -10.78
C GLU A 78 -3.69 -20.70 -12.01
N ALA A 79 -2.98 -19.59 -11.87
CA ALA A 79 -2.65 -18.67 -12.94
C ALA A 79 -1.14 -18.67 -13.22
N SER A 80 -0.72 -18.25 -14.42
CA SER A 80 0.71 -18.11 -14.72
C SER A 80 1.36 -17.09 -13.80
N ALA A 81 2.61 -17.32 -13.41
CA ALA A 81 3.36 -16.41 -12.56
C ALA A 81 3.52 -15.04 -13.24
N GLY A 82 3.70 -15.04 -14.57
CA GLY A 82 3.76 -13.83 -15.39
C GLY A 82 2.47 -13.01 -15.32
N ASP A 83 1.30 -13.64 -15.46
CA ASP A 83 0.01 -12.97 -15.38
C ASP A 83 -0.24 -12.38 -13.98
N MET A 84 0.12 -13.14 -12.93
CA MET A 84 -0.03 -12.68 -11.54
C MET A 84 0.91 -11.50 -11.23
N LEU A 85 2.15 -11.54 -11.72
CA LEU A 85 3.09 -10.43 -11.57
C LEU A 85 2.60 -9.19 -12.32
N ALA A 86 2.07 -9.36 -13.54
CA ALA A 86 1.48 -8.26 -14.32
C ALA A 86 0.27 -7.64 -13.60
N LEU A 87 -0.59 -8.47 -12.99
CA LEU A 87 -1.73 -7.99 -12.19
C LEU A 87 -1.25 -7.21 -10.97
N PHE A 88 -0.27 -7.74 -10.22
CA PHE A 88 0.35 -7.05 -9.09
C PHE A 88 0.87 -5.67 -9.50
N LEU A 89 1.65 -5.59 -10.57
CA LEU A 89 2.21 -4.32 -11.07
C LEU A 89 1.13 -3.35 -11.54
N LYS A 90 0.06 -3.84 -12.15
CA LYS A 90 -1.10 -3.03 -12.54
C LYS A 90 -1.76 -2.38 -11.33
N GLU A 91 -1.93 -3.10 -10.21
CA GLU A 91 -2.49 -2.53 -8.98
C GLU A 91 -1.51 -1.53 -8.33
N GLN A 92 -0.18 -1.82 -8.31
CA GLN A 92 0.80 -0.83 -7.87
C GLN A 92 0.73 0.46 -8.70
N LYS A 93 0.71 0.34 -10.03
CA LYS A 93 0.59 1.49 -10.95
C LYS A 93 -0.70 2.28 -10.69
N LYS A 94 -1.84 1.61 -10.51
CA LYS A 94 -3.11 2.25 -10.18
C LYS A 94 -3.02 3.03 -8.86
N GLY A 95 -2.35 2.48 -7.84
CA GLY A 95 -2.07 3.15 -6.57
C GLY A 95 -1.21 4.41 -6.75
N ILE A 96 -0.14 4.34 -7.56
CA ILE A 96 0.74 5.46 -7.88
C ILE A 96 -0.04 6.60 -8.57
N LEU A 97 -0.88 6.26 -9.57
CA LEU A 97 -1.65 7.21 -10.36
C LEU A 97 -2.90 7.75 -9.64
N ARG A 98 -3.32 7.12 -8.54
CA ARG A 98 -4.52 7.53 -7.80
C ARG A 98 -4.40 8.97 -7.34
N LYS A 99 -5.37 9.80 -7.77
CA LYS A 99 -5.43 11.23 -7.41
C LYS A 99 -6.31 11.50 -6.18
N LYS A 100 -7.40 10.74 -6.01
CA LYS A 100 -8.35 10.89 -4.90
C LYS A 100 -8.12 9.82 -3.84
N ASN A 101 -8.36 10.17 -2.58
CA ASN A 101 -8.18 9.27 -1.44
C ASN A 101 -6.79 8.62 -1.38
N ASN A 102 -5.76 9.34 -1.81
CA ASN A 102 -4.37 8.88 -1.79
C ASN A 102 -3.65 9.46 -0.57
N ILE A 103 -3.32 8.63 0.38
CA ILE A 103 -2.68 9.06 1.64
C ILE A 103 -1.15 9.04 1.61
N THR A 104 -0.52 8.83 0.44
CA THR A 104 0.94 8.77 0.32
C THR A 104 1.62 9.98 0.98
N ILE A 105 1.16 11.20 0.70
CA ILE A 105 1.74 12.42 1.31
C ILE A 105 1.61 12.37 2.83
N ALA A 106 0.40 12.10 3.35
CA ALA A 106 0.15 12.01 4.79
C ALA A 106 1.02 10.93 5.45
N THR A 107 1.21 9.79 4.79
CA THR A 107 2.05 8.69 5.25
C THR A 107 3.50 9.13 5.41
N TYR A 108 4.10 9.73 4.39
CA TYR A 108 5.47 10.19 4.49
C TYR A 108 5.64 11.38 5.44
N GLU A 109 4.68 12.31 5.50
CA GLU A 109 4.68 13.37 6.52
C GLU A 109 4.72 12.81 7.94
N TYR A 110 3.95 11.75 8.19
CA TYR A 110 3.96 11.09 9.50
C TYR A 110 5.31 10.46 9.80
N PHE A 111 5.82 9.56 8.93
CA PHE A 111 7.05 8.81 9.21
C PHE A 111 8.33 9.66 9.20
N PHE A 112 8.36 10.79 8.49
CA PHE A 112 9.48 11.74 8.59
C PHE A 112 9.52 12.49 9.93
N ASN A 113 8.39 12.62 10.62
CA ASN A 113 8.31 13.38 11.87
C ASN A 113 8.16 12.52 13.13
N HIS A 114 7.85 11.24 12.97
CA HIS A 114 7.63 10.31 14.09
C HIS A 114 8.59 9.13 13.99
N LYS A 115 9.31 8.87 15.09
CA LYS A 115 10.15 7.67 15.20
C LYS A 115 9.28 6.48 15.61
N VAL A 116 8.86 5.68 14.65
CA VAL A 116 8.14 4.44 14.89
C VAL A 116 9.13 3.28 14.98
N SER A 117 8.96 2.39 15.97
CA SER A 117 9.80 1.21 16.09
C SER A 117 9.71 0.35 14.82
N SER A 118 10.83 -0.25 14.41
CA SER A 118 10.87 -1.07 13.20
C SER A 118 9.91 -2.27 13.23
N LYS A 119 9.50 -2.72 14.43
CA LYS A 119 8.56 -3.84 14.61
C LYS A 119 7.11 -3.41 14.40
N ASP A 120 6.81 -2.16 14.78
CA ASP A 120 5.45 -1.62 14.80
C ASP A 120 5.17 -0.69 13.61
N ASN A 121 6.12 -0.57 12.68
CA ASN A 121 6.01 0.32 11.53
C ASN A 121 5.15 -0.32 10.43
N PRO A 122 3.90 0.16 10.20
CA PRO A 122 3.00 -0.42 9.21
C PRO A 122 3.54 -0.28 7.79
N LEU A 123 4.21 0.82 7.44
CA LEU A 123 4.82 0.99 6.12
C LEU A 123 5.89 -0.08 5.85
N LYS A 124 6.70 -0.42 6.86
CA LYS A 124 7.67 -1.50 6.73
C LYS A 124 7.02 -2.88 6.63
N LYS A 125 5.94 -3.12 7.38
CA LYS A 125 5.17 -4.37 7.27
C LYS A 125 4.64 -4.53 5.85
N GLN A 126 3.95 -3.52 5.33
CA GLN A 126 3.43 -3.51 3.95
C GLN A 126 4.53 -3.75 2.92
N PHE A 127 5.64 -3.02 3.01
CA PHE A 127 6.79 -3.22 2.12
C PHE A 127 7.27 -4.67 2.13
N ASN A 128 7.44 -5.26 3.33
CA ASN A 128 7.90 -6.64 3.45
C ASN A 128 6.87 -7.64 2.92
N THR A 129 5.56 -7.44 3.14
CA THR A 129 4.50 -8.28 2.56
C THR A 129 4.55 -8.24 1.04
N ALA A 130 4.64 -7.06 0.45
CA ALA A 130 4.75 -6.91 -1.00
C ALA A 130 6.02 -7.58 -1.56
N VAL A 131 7.16 -7.44 -0.88
CA VAL A 131 8.40 -8.16 -1.24
C VAL A 131 8.18 -9.67 -1.21
N THR A 132 7.53 -10.20 -0.17
CA THR A 132 7.26 -11.65 -0.07
C THR A 132 6.32 -12.14 -1.17
N ILE A 133 5.31 -11.36 -1.55
CA ILE A 133 4.41 -11.70 -2.66
C ILE A 133 5.21 -11.81 -3.97
N VAL A 134 5.99 -10.78 -4.29
CA VAL A 134 6.79 -10.75 -5.53
C VAL A 134 7.83 -11.87 -5.55
N GLU A 135 8.54 -12.10 -4.42
CA GLU A 135 9.51 -13.18 -4.29
C GLU A 135 8.88 -14.53 -4.63
N LYS A 136 7.72 -14.84 -4.05
CA LYS A 136 7.00 -16.09 -4.31
C LYS A 136 6.47 -16.21 -5.74
N LEU A 137 6.00 -15.12 -6.34
CA LEU A 137 5.61 -15.13 -7.75
C LEU A 137 6.81 -15.43 -8.66
N VAL A 138 7.98 -14.86 -8.37
CA VAL A 138 9.19 -15.14 -9.14
C VAL A 138 9.67 -16.56 -8.91
N GLU A 139 9.66 -17.07 -7.67
CA GLU A 139 10.00 -18.47 -7.38
C GLU A 139 9.09 -19.45 -8.12
N ASN A 140 7.76 -19.22 -8.10
CA ASN A 140 6.80 -20.04 -8.84
C ASN A 140 7.06 -19.99 -10.36
N GLY A 141 7.38 -18.81 -10.91
CA GLY A 141 7.70 -18.64 -12.32
C GLY A 141 8.98 -19.37 -12.72
N ILE A 142 9.99 -19.45 -11.85
CA ILE A 142 11.19 -20.23 -12.06
C ILE A 142 10.86 -21.74 -12.06
N GLU A 143 10.07 -22.21 -11.08
CA GLU A 143 9.66 -23.61 -10.98
C GLU A 143 8.85 -24.08 -12.21
N ASN A 144 8.06 -23.17 -12.79
CA ASN A 144 7.25 -23.44 -13.99
C ASN A 144 7.97 -23.18 -15.32
N GLY A 145 9.24 -22.71 -15.29
CA GLY A 145 10.01 -22.39 -16.50
C GLY A 145 9.56 -21.10 -17.19
N GLU A 146 8.82 -20.22 -16.50
CA GLU A 146 8.40 -18.93 -17.04
C GLU A 146 9.49 -17.86 -16.90
N PHE A 147 10.33 -17.96 -15.85
CA PHE A 147 11.36 -16.97 -15.50
C PHE A 147 12.70 -17.63 -15.23
N TYR A 148 13.77 -16.85 -15.46
CA TYR A 148 15.08 -17.10 -14.89
C TYR A 148 15.47 -15.93 -13.99
N CYS A 149 15.81 -16.20 -12.72
CA CYS A 149 16.28 -15.19 -11.79
C CYS A 149 17.17 -15.85 -10.73
N GLU A 150 18.44 -15.43 -10.64
CA GLU A 150 19.39 -15.98 -9.67
C GLU A 150 19.07 -15.58 -8.22
N ASN A 151 18.39 -14.46 -8.03
CA ASN A 151 18.10 -13.90 -6.70
C ASN A 151 16.67 -13.32 -6.63
N PRO A 152 15.64 -14.16 -6.45
CA PRO A 152 14.23 -13.73 -6.38
C PRO A 152 13.98 -12.69 -5.31
N LEU A 153 14.54 -12.85 -4.11
CA LEU A 153 14.42 -11.87 -3.03
C LEU A 153 15.06 -10.52 -3.38
N GLY A 154 16.24 -10.55 -4.02
CA GLY A 154 16.93 -9.34 -4.49
C GLY A 154 16.12 -8.60 -5.54
N PHE A 155 15.57 -9.34 -6.52
CA PHE A 155 14.66 -8.79 -7.52
C PHE A 155 13.41 -8.17 -6.88
N ALA A 156 12.74 -8.89 -6.00
CA ALA A 156 11.52 -8.41 -5.33
C ALA A 156 11.76 -7.12 -4.53
N ARG A 157 12.88 -7.05 -3.80
CA ARG A 157 13.25 -5.82 -3.08
C ARG A 157 13.55 -4.66 -4.01
N ASN A 158 14.28 -4.89 -5.11
CA ASN A 158 14.58 -3.85 -6.09
C ASN A 158 13.28 -3.30 -6.69
N LEU A 159 12.39 -4.18 -7.17
CA LEU A 159 11.08 -3.79 -7.69
C LEU A 159 10.31 -2.92 -6.69
N MET A 160 10.23 -3.33 -5.42
CA MET A 160 9.49 -2.58 -4.41
C MET A 160 10.14 -1.23 -4.06
N TYR A 161 11.48 -1.11 -4.10
CA TYR A 161 12.13 0.20 -3.97
C TYR A 161 11.83 1.12 -5.15
N VAL A 162 11.77 0.58 -6.37
CA VAL A 162 11.37 1.37 -7.56
C VAL A 162 9.91 1.82 -7.40
N VAL A 163 9.00 0.93 -7.02
CA VAL A 163 7.58 1.27 -6.78
C VAL A 163 7.45 2.37 -5.73
N GLU A 164 8.15 2.29 -4.60
CA GLU A 164 8.12 3.32 -3.56
C GLU A 164 8.70 4.66 -4.06
N GLY A 165 9.79 4.61 -4.83
CA GLY A 165 10.34 5.79 -5.50
C GLY A 165 9.32 6.45 -6.44
N LEU A 166 8.64 5.66 -7.27
CA LEU A 166 7.59 6.13 -8.18
C LEU A 166 6.39 6.73 -7.44
N LYS A 167 5.96 6.14 -6.30
CA LYS A 167 4.92 6.70 -5.44
C LYS A 167 5.28 8.11 -4.98
N ILE A 168 6.49 8.32 -4.50
CA ILE A 168 6.97 9.64 -4.04
C ILE A 168 7.07 10.61 -5.22
N MET A 169 7.71 10.20 -6.32
CA MET A 169 7.90 11.03 -7.50
C MET A 169 6.57 11.47 -8.11
N SER A 170 5.55 10.60 -8.14
CA SER A 170 4.22 10.94 -8.64
C SER A 170 3.54 12.08 -7.85
N LYS A 171 3.90 12.27 -6.58
CA LYS A 171 3.34 13.31 -5.71
C LYS A 171 4.19 14.58 -5.64
N THR A 172 5.45 14.49 -6.02
CA THR A 172 6.40 15.62 -5.92
C THR A 172 6.75 16.22 -7.29
N CYS A 173 6.88 15.40 -8.33
CA CYS A 173 7.42 15.81 -9.64
C CYS A 173 6.45 15.54 -10.81
N SER A 174 5.24 15.02 -10.56
CA SER A 174 4.23 14.79 -11.62
C SER A 174 4.75 13.93 -12.77
N ILE A 175 5.24 12.73 -12.49
CA ILE A 175 5.70 11.80 -13.53
C ILE A 175 4.55 11.32 -14.41
N SER A 176 4.84 11.05 -15.69
CA SER A 176 3.86 10.53 -16.65
C SER A 176 3.57 9.04 -16.41
N GLU A 177 2.43 8.58 -16.90
CA GLU A 177 2.08 7.16 -16.89
C GLU A 177 3.09 6.34 -17.70
N GLU A 178 3.53 6.84 -18.85
CA GLU A 178 4.55 6.24 -19.70
C GLU A 178 5.89 6.07 -18.97
N ALA A 179 6.31 7.08 -18.18
CA ALA A 179 7.54 6.98 -17.39
C ALA A 179 7.43 5.89 -16.32
N ILE A 180 6.25 5.73 -15.69
CA ILE A 180 6.01 4.64 -14.73
C ILE A 180 6.12 3.29 -15.42
N ASP A 181 5.50 3.12 -16.60
CA ASP A 181 5.56 1.87 -17.37
C ASP A 181 6.99 1.52 -17.75
N ASN A 182 7.76 2.48 -18.24
CA ASN A 182 9.15 2.27 -18.62
C ASN A 182 10.01 1.80 -17.45
N GLU A 183 9.88 2.40 -16.27
CA GLU A 183 10.66 1.99 -15.10
C GLU A 183 10.26 0.58 -14.60
N LEU A 184 8.97 0.26 -14.60
CA LEU A 184 8.51 -1.08 -14.23
C LEU A 184 8.97 -2.12 -15.25
N MET A 185 8.88 -1.83 -16.55
CA MET A 185 9.37 -2.73 -17.60
C MET A 185 10.88 -2.94 -17.51
N TYR A 186 11.65 -1.88 -17.26
CA TYR A 186 13.10 -1.98 -17.09
C TYR A 186 13.49 -2.94 -15.95
N VAL A 187 12.75 -2.90 -14.84
CA VAL A 187 13.00 -3.86 -13.73
C VAL A 187 12.66 -5.29 -14.17
N LEU A 188 11.59 -5.48 -14.94
CA LEU A 188 11.18 -6.81 -15.43
C LEU A 188 12.17 -7.43 -16.40
N GLU A 189 13.02 -6.65 -17.08
CA GLU A 189 14.12 -7.16 -17.92
C GLU A 189 15.11 -8.03 -17.11
N GLY A 190 15.11 -7.91 -15.78
CA GLY A 190 15.86 -8.82 -14.90
C GLY A 190 15.27 -10.23 -14.74
N LEU A 191 14.05 -10.47 -15.30
CA LEU A 191 13.41 -11.78 -15.37
C LEU A 191 13.52 -12.30 -16.79
N VAL A 192 14.63 -12.95 -17.11
CA VAL A 192 14.82 -13.54 -18.44
C VAL A 192 14.10 -14.88 -18.48
N PRO A 193 13.23 -15.15 -19.50
CA PRO A 193 12.66 -16.48 -19.69
C PRO A 193 13.79 -17.52 -19.88
N GLU A 194 13.61 -18.72 -19.32
CA GLU A 194 14.48 -19.85 -19.66
C GLU A 194 14.33 -20.18 -21.15
N GLU A 195 15.44 -20.24 -21.93
CA GLU A 195 15.44 -20.62 -23.34
C GLU A 195 15.27 -22.15 -23.51
#